data_1bf775b43f53ab0793ca51c6915fae26
#
_entry.id   1bf775b43f53ab0793ca51c6915fae26
#
_cell.length_a   1.000
_cell.length_b   1.000
_cell.length_c   1.000
_cell.angle_alpha   90.00
_cell.angle_beta   90.00
_cell.angle_gamma   90.00
#
_symmetry.space_group_name_H-M   'P 1'
#
loop_
_entity.id
_entity.type
_entity.pdbx_description
1 polymer ?
#
loop_
_entity_poly.entity_id
_entity_poly.type
_entity_poly.pdbx_seq_one_letter_code
_entity_poly.pdbx_strand_id
1 'polypeptide(L)'
;MLPNFIYGSYTGLAVTVFGLVPTITAMFGKSILPSLAESCAKNDKKAMQSGLTKMLIVTSIIAIPAGMGIAVLSEPILRFLFGGRETEIQVCIIPMSILGIAVIFLAIATPCFAILQTLGKPHKAIIIMLAGGIIKLFLNIILIRQPIINISGAAISTLVSEVFICVLSVRSVCKMTDLKPKVSEIFVKPTYAAIMCSVTAILSHETLTKIAHLQINHRFVTLFSIGIGSTMYF
;
A
#
# COMPACT_ATOMS: atom_id res chain seq x y z
N MET A 1 2.51 -22.21 19.23
CA MET A 1 1.83 -20.96 19.62
C MET A 1 0.33 -21.13 19.42
N LEU A 2 -0.51 -20.57 20.30
CA LEU A 2 -1.96 -20.66 20.18
C LEU A 2 -2.43 -19.91 18.92
N PRO A 3 -3.36 -20.46 18.12
CA PRO A 3 -3.86 -19.81 16.90
C PRO A 3 -4.39 -18.39 17.12
N ASN A 4 -5.08 -18.18 18.25
CA ASN A 4 -5.61 -16.86 18.64
C ASN A 4 -4.53 -15.81 18.88
N PHE A 5 -3.37 -16.22 19.40
CA PHE A 5 -2.22 -15.32 19.61
C PHE A 5 -1.65 -14.86 18.25
N ILE A 6 -1.44 -15.78 17.33
CA ILE A 6 -0.90 -15.49 15.99
C ILE A 6 -1.83 -14.56 15.23
N TYR A 7 -3.14 -14.84 15.25
CA TYR A 7 -4.15 -14.03 14.58
C TYR A 7 -4.26 -12.64 15.22
N GLY A 8 -4.26 -12.55 16.54
CA GLY A 8 -4.30 -11.29 17.29
C GLY A 8 -3.08 -10.42 16.99
N SER A 9 -1.88 -11.00 16.95
CA SER A 9 -0.65 -10.30 16.59
C SER A 9 -0.72 -9.76 15.16
N TYR A 10 -1.13 -10.57 14.19
CA TYR A 10 -1.28 -10.17 12.80
C TYR A 10 -2.26 -9.01 12.62
N THR A 11 -3.46 -9.10 13.20
CA THR A 11 -4.47 -8.05 13.09
C THR A 11 -4.12 -6.79 13.87
N GLY A 12 -3.52 -6.94 15.05
CA GLY A 12 -3.17 -5.82 15.90
C GLY A 12 -1.93 -5.05 15.45
N LEU A 13 -0.95 -5.72 14.85
CA LEU A 13 0.31 -5.09 14.46
C LEU A 13 0.37 -4.85 12.93
N ALA A 14 0.39 -5.92 12.13
CA ALA A 14 0.64 -5.82 10.71
C ALA A 14 -0.50 -5.14 9.94
N VAL A 15 -1.75 -5.49 10.21
CA VAL A 15 -2.93 -4.90 9.55
C VAL A 15 -3.13 -3.43 9.95
N THR A 16 -2.75 -3.04 11.16
CA THR A 16 -2.83 -1.64 11.60
C THR A 16 -1.90 -0.76 10.78
N VAL A 17 -0.66 -1.19 10.58
CA VAL A 17 0.32 -0.46 9.75
C VAL A 17 -0.11 -0.44 8.27
N PHE A 18 -0.63 -1.55 7.77
CA PHE A 18 -1.19 -1.66 6.41
C PHE A 18 -2.27 -0.61 6.13
N GLY A 19 -3.11 -0.27 7.11
CA GLY A 19 -4.19 0.71 6.97
C GLY A 19 -3.75 2.17 6.87
N LEU A 20 -2.51 2.51 7.24
CA LEU A 20 -2.05 3.91 7.29
C LEU A 20 -1.93 4.54 5.89
N VAL A 21 -1.29 3.87 4.95
CA VAL A 21 -1.02 4.41 3.61
C VAL A 21 -2.30 4.65 2.80
N PRO A 22 -3.27 3.72 2.74
CA PRO A 22 -4.53 3.95 2.05
C PRO A 22 -5.33 5.12 2.63
N THR A 23 -5.24 5.35 3.94
CA THR A 23 -5.90 6.49 4.59
C THR A 23 -5.34 7.82 4.08
N ILE A 24 -4.01 7.94 3.95
CA ILE A 24 -3.36 9.13 3.41
C ILE A 24 -3.73 9.32 1.93
N THR A 25 -3.65 8.29 1.11
CA THR A 25 -3.97 8.39 -0.32
C THR A 25 -5.45 8.68 -0.58
N ALA A 26 -6.36 8.23 0.29
CA ALA A 26 -7.77 8.56 0.21
C ALA A 26 -8.05 10.06 0.38
N MET A 27 -7.26 10.77 1.19
CA MET A 27 -7.39 12.23 1.35
C MET A 27 -7.07 12.95 0.04
N PHE A 28 -6.01 12.55 -0.66
CA PHE A 28 -5.67 13.10 -1.97
C PHE A 28 -6.75 12.79 -3.01
N GLY A 29 -7.30 11.59 -3.02
CA GLY A 29 -8.44 11.23 -3.86
C GLY A 29 -9.63 12.17 -3.64
N LYS A 30 -10.00 12.41 -2.39
CA LYS A 30 -11.13 13.29 -2.03
C LYS A 30 -10.88 14.75 -2.44
N SER A 31 -9.66 15.24 -2.39
CA SER A 31 -9.30 16.62 -2.79
C SER A 31 -9.56 16.89 -4.28
N ILE A 32 -9.39 15.90 -5.13
CA ILE A 32 -9.56 16.03 -6.59
C ILE A 32 -11.01 15.81 -7.04
N LEU A 33 -11.84 15.18 -6.21
CA LEU A 33 -13.23 14.84 -6.55
C LEU A 33 -14.10 16.03 -6.99
N PRO A 34 -14.07 17.21 -6.33
CA PRO A 34 -14.90 18.34 -6.75
C PRO A 34 -14.55 18.82 -8.17
N SER A 35 -13.28 18.95 -8.50
CA SER A 35 -12.80 19.35 -9.83
C SER A 35 -13.17 18.31 -10.90
N LEU A 36 -13.12 17.03 -10.56
CA LEU A 36 -13.56 15.93 -11.42
C LEU A 36 -15.07 15.95 -11.65
N ALA A 37 -15.86 16.19 -10.62
CA ALA A 37 -17.32 16.29 -10.70
C ALA A 37 -17.74 17.47 -11.60
N GLU A 38 -17.07 18.61 -11.48
CA GLU A 38 -17.29 19.77 -12.32
C GLU A 38 -16.96 19.49 -13.80
N SER A 39 -15.80 18.87 -14.06
CA SER A 39 -15.37 18.49 -15.40
C SER A 39 -16.33 17.47 -16.04
N CYS A 40 -16.87 16.56 -15.23
CA CYS A 40 -17.88 15.60 -15.65
C CYS A 40 -19.22 16.29 -16.01
N ALA A 41 -19.67 17.23 -15.18
CA ALA A 41 -20.89 18.00 -15.42
C ALA A 41 -20.80 18.87 -16.70
N LYS A 42 -19.61 19.41 -17.00
CA LYS A 42 -19.33 20.19 -18.21
C LYS A 42 -19.05 19.33 -19.46
N ASN A 43 -19.03 18.00 -19.34
CA ASN A 43 -18.62 17.08 -20.41
C ASN A 43 -17.20 17.37 -20.96
N ASP A 44 -16.32 17.99 -20.18
CA ASP A 44 -14.96 18.28 -20.58
C ASP A 44 -14.06 17.05 -20.37
N LYS A 45 -14.00 16.21 -21.42
CA LYS A 45 -13.19 14.99 -21.42
C LYS A 45 -11.70 15.26 -21.19
N LYS A 46 -11.16 16.38 -21.69
CA LYS A 46 -9.73 16.69 -21.56
C LYS A 46 -9.37 17.05 -20.12
N ALA A 47 -10.17 17.91 -19.48
CA ALA A 47 -10.00 18.27 -18.08
C ALA A 47 -10.14 17.05 -17.17
N MET A 48 -11.13 16.19 -17.43
CA MET A 48 -11.35 14.95 -16.70
C MET A 48 -10.17 13.99 -16.82
N GLN A 49 -9.65 13.74 -18.03
CA GLN A 49 -8.48 12.89 -18.25
C GLN A 49 -7.21 13.44 -17.58
N SER A 50 -7.00 14.76 -17.64
CA SER A 50 -5.88 15.43 -16.98
C SER A 50 -5.96 15.27 -15.45
N GLY A 51 -7.13 15.50 -14.85
CA GLY A 51 -7.36 15.33 -13.42
C GLY A 51 -7.11 13.89 -12.95
N LEU A 52 -7.62 12.91 -13.69
CA LEU A 52 -7.41 11.48 -13.41
C LEU A 52 -5.95 11.07 -13.50
N THR A 53 -5.25 11.53 -14.54
CA THR A 53 -3.83 11.22 -14.72
C THR A 53 -3.00 11.79 -13.57
N LYS A 54 -3.23 13.06 -13.20
CA LYS A 54 -2.56 13.71 -12.07
C LYS A 54 -2.82 12.95 -10.77
N MET A 55 -4.06 12.55 -10.52
CA MET A 55 -4.42 11.79 -9.33
C MET A 55 -3.68 10.45 -9.27
N LEU A 56 -3.67 9.68 -10.35
CA LEU A 56 -2.95 8.39 -10.39
C LEU A 56 -1.45 8.58 -10.17
N ILE A 57 -0.85 9.62 -10.78
CA ILE A 57 0.58 9.94 -10.58
C ILE A 57 0.86 10.29 -9.12
N VAL A 58 0.11 11.23 -8.53
CA VAL A 58 0.33 11.65 -7.13
C VAL A 58 0.14 10.48 -6.17
N THR A 59 -0.91 9.67 -6.38
CA THR A 59 -1.15 8.48 -5.56
C THR A 59 0.00 7.47 -5.67
N SER A 60 0.51 7.22 -6.88
CA SER A 60 1.61 6.28 -7.10
C SER A 60 2.93 6.78 -6.51
N ILE A 61 3.20 8.10 -6.61
CA ILE A 61 4.38 8.73 -5.99
C ILE A 61 4.39 8.54 -4.47
N ILE A 62 3.23 8.53 -3.82
CA ILE A 62 3.13 8.33 -2.38
C ILE A 62 3.07 6.83 -2.03
N ALA A 63 2.23 6.07 -2.72
CA ALA A 63 1.94 4.69 -2.38
C ALA A 63 3.12 3.74 -2.61
N ILE A 64 3.86 3.92 -3.70
CA ILE A 64 4.92 3.00 -4.08
C ILE A 64 6.10 3.07 -3.10
N PRO A 65 6.69 4.25 -2.78
CA PRO A 65 7.78 4.29 -1.82
C PRO A 65 7.33 3.95 -0.40
N ALA A 66 6.12 4.35 0.01
CA ALA A 66 5.59 3.99 1.32
C ALA A 66 5.41 2.48 1.46
N GLY A 67 4.82 1.81 0.46
CA GLY A 67 4.65 0.37 0.46
C GLY A 67 5.96 -0.40 0.40
N MET A 68 6.90 0.03 -0.44
CA MET A 68 8.25 -0.54 -0.51
C MET A 68 9.00 -0.34 0.81
N GLY A 69 8.91 0.84 1.41
CA GLY A 69 9.49 1.12 2.73
C GLY A 69 8.94 0.20 3.82
N ILE A 70 7.62 -0.01 3.87
CA ILE A 70 6.99 -0.95 4.80
C ILE A 70 7.47 -2.38 4.53
N ALA A 71 7.57 -2.79 3.26
CA ALA A 71 7.98 -4.14 2.91
C ALA A 71 9.41 -4.45 3.35
N VAL A 72 10.32 -3.49 3.14
CA VAL A 72 11.76 -3.66 3.40
C VAL A 72 12.11 -3.41 4.86
N LEU A 73 11.51 -2.39 5.48
CA LEU A 73 11.75 -2.01 6.87
C LEU A 73 10.69 -2.59 7.83
N SER A 74 10.07 -3.73 7.48
CA SER A 74 9.00 -4.34 8.29
C SER A 74 9.43 -4.60 9.74
N GLU A 75 10.60 -5.19 9.97
CA GLU A 75 11.12 -5.44 11.32
C GLU A 75 11.45 -4.16 12.09
N PRO A 76 12.26 -3.21 11.57
CA PRO A 76 12.51 -1.94 12.23
C PRO A 76 11.25 -1.16 12.58
N ILE A 77 10.27 -1.12 11.67
CA ILE A 77 9.01 -0.41 11.89
C ILE A 77 8.19 -1.07 13.00
N LEU A 78 8.07 -2.42 13.01
CA LEU A 78 7.38 -3.14 14.06
C LEU A 78 8.04 -2.94 15.42
N ARG A 79 9.36 -3.00 15.49
CA ARG A 79 10.12 -2.75 16.73
C ARG A 79 9.97 -1.32 17.22
N PHE A 80 9.92 -0.36 16.31
CA PHE A 80 9.70 1.05 16.63
C PHE A 80 8.31 1.31 17.21
N LEU A 81 7.26 0.79 16.57
CA LEU A 81 5.86 1.04 16.95
C LEU A 81 5.42 0.21 18.15
N PHE A 82 5.85 -1.05 18.23
CA PHE A 82 5.35 -2.04 19.17
C PHE A 82 6.46 -2.63 20.05
N GLY A 83 7.54 -1.89 20.31
CA GLY A 83 8.67 -2.34 21.13
C GLY A 83 8.21 -2.89 22.48
N GLY A 84 8.83 -4.01 22.90
CA GLY A 84 8.45 -4.77 24.10
C GLY A 84 7.57 -6.01 23.81
N ARG A 85 7.16 -6.23 22.56
CA ARG A 85 6.37 -7.40 22.14
C ARG A 85 7.15 -8.28 21.16
N GLU A 86 8.36 -8.67 21.52
CA GLU A 86 9.30 -9.37 20.60
C GLU A 86 8.71 -10.62 19.96
N THR A 87 7.97 -11.43 20.73
CA THR A 87 7.35 -12.67 20.22
C THR A 87 6.28 -12.37 19.15
N GLU A 88 5.49 -11.32 19.35
CA GLU A 88 4.45 -10.89 18.40
C GLU A 88 5.09 -10.31 17.14
N ILE A 89 6.15 -9.51 17.30
CA ILE A 89 6.90 -8.90 16.20
C ILE A 89 7.48 -9.97 15.29
N GLN A 90 8.14 -10.98 15.83
CA GLN A 90 8.74 -12.08 15.05
C GLN A 90 7.74 -12.80 14.16
N VAL A 91 6.52 -13.02 14.64
CA VAL A 91 5.44 -13.63 13.87
C VAL A 91 4.95 -12.71 12.73
N CYS A 92 5.05 -11.38 12.92
CA CYS A 92 4.47 -10.39 12.00
C CYS A 92 5.44 -9.87 10.94
N ILE A 93 6.76 -10.11 11.03
CA ILE A 93 7.76 -9.58 10.07
C ILE A 93 7.42 -9.98 8.64
N ILE A 94 7.28 -11.28 8.37
CA ILE A 94 7.01 -11.79 7.01
C ILE A 94 5.63 -11.34 6.51
N PRO A 95 4.53 -11.52 7.28
CA PRO A 95 3.22 -11.00 6.87
C PRO A 95 3.22 -9.50 6.58
N MET A 96 3.90 -8.70 7.39
CA MET A 96 3.96 -7.25 7.19
C MET A 96 4.74 -6.87 5.93
N SER A 97 5.82 -7.56 5.63
CA SER A 97 6.59 -7.36 4.39
C SER A 97 5.72 -7.62 3.15
N ILE A 98 4.92 -8.69 3.16
CA ILE A 98 3.97 -8.99 2.08
C ILE A 98 2.87 -7.93 2.00
N LEU A 99 2.32 -7.51 3.14
CA LEU A 99 1.31 -6.46 3.20
C LEU A 99 1.85 -5.10 2.73
N GLY A 100 3.14 -4.81 2.93
CA GLY A 100 3.80 -3.62 2.39
C GLY A 100 3.70 -3.53 0.87
N ILE A 101 3.82 -4.66 0.17
CA ILE A 101 3.59 -4.71 -1.28
C ILE A 101 2.09 -4.57 -1.59
N ALA A 102 1.22 -5.23 -0.82
CA ALA A 102 -0.22 -5.18 -1.04
C ALA A 102 -0.80 -3.77 -0.87
N VAL A 103 -0.25 -2.97 0.05
CA VAL A 103 -0.71 -1.62 0.33
C VAL A 103 -0.56 -0.67 -0.87
N ILE A 104 0.41 -0.91 -1.75
CA ILE A 104 0.60 -0.13 -2.98
C ILE A 104 -0.65 -0.23 -3.86
N PHE A 105 -1.14 -1.44 -4.05
CA PHE A 105 -2.31 -1.70 -4.90
C PHE A 105 -3.60 -1.17 -4.27
N LEU A 106 -3.79 -1.37 -2.96
CA LEU A 106 -4.93 -0.84 -2.23
C LEU A 106 -4.96 0.69 -2.27
N ALA A 107 -3.81 1.34 -2.06
CA ALA A 107 -3.69 2.80 -2.07
C ALA A 107 -4.04 3.40 -3.44
N ILE A 108 -3.71 2.73 -4.55
CA ILE A 108 -4.08 3.14 -5.91
C ILE A 108 -5.56 2.85 -6.20
N ALA A 109 -6.10 1.75 -5.70
CA ALA A 109 -7.50 1.38 -5.91
C ALA A 109 -8.47 2.33 -5.17
N THR A 110 -8.11 2.80 -3.98
CA THR A 110 -8.96 3.62 -3.12
C THR A 110 -9.48 4.88 -3.82
N PRO A 111 -8.65 5.75 -4.43
CA PRO A 111 -9.16 6.91 -5.15
C PRO A 111 -9.94 6.53 -6.43
N CYS A 112 -9.62 5.40 -7.06
CA CYS A 112 -10.40 4.92 -8.21
C CYS A 112 -11.86 4.60 -7.83
N PHE A 113 -12.11 4.08 -6.63
CA PHE A 113 -13.48 3.87 -6.14
C PHE A 113 -14.23 5.17 -5.95
N ALA A 114 -13.59 6.19 -5.39
CA ALA A 114 -14.19 7.51 -5.24
C ALA A 114 -14.59 8.10 -6.61
N ILE A 115 -13.76 7.92 -7.64
CA ILE A 115 -14.07 8.36 -9.00
C ILE A 115 -15.26 7.59 -9.60
N LEU A 116 -15.30 6.27 -9.43
CA LEU A 116 -16.43 5.47 -9.90
C LEU A 116 -17.76 5.93 -9.30
N GLN A 117 -17.73 6.37 -8.04
CA GLN A 117 -18.89 6.97 -7.37
C GLN A 117 -19.27 8.32 -7.99
N THR A 118 -18.30 9.21 -8.22
CA THR A 118 -18.51 10.52 -8.85
C THR A 118 -19.06 10.41 -10.27
N LEU A 119 -18.62 9.38 -11.03
CA LEU A 119 -19.11 9.08 -12.36
C LEU A 119 -20.52 8.42 -12.39
N GLY A 120 -21.21 8.36 -11.24
CA GLY A 120 -22.56 7.82 -11.12
C GLY A 120 -22.64 6.29 -11.26
N LYS A 121 -21.53 5.57 -11.07
CA LYS A 121 -21.48 4.10 -11.16
C LYS A 121 -20.94 3.43 -9.91
N PRO A 122 -21.50 3.72 -8.71
CA PRO A 122 -21.05 3.14 -7.44
C PRO A 122 -21.19 1.61 -7.42
N HIS A 123 -22.19 1.05 -8.13
CA HIS A 123 -22.37 -0.40 -8.24
C HIS A 123 -21.14 -1.12 -8.81
N LYS A 124 -20.38 -0.50 -9.72
CA LYS A 124 -19.15 -1.10 -10.24
C LYS A 124 -18.06 -1.19 -9.17
N ALA A 125 -17.92 -0.17 -8.35
CA ALA A 125 -16.99 -0.21 -7.21
C ALA A 125 -17.35 -1.35 -6.25
N ILE A 126 -18.64 -1.50 -5.92
CA ILE A 126 -19.13 -2.55 -5.04
C ILE A 126 -18.87 -3.94 -5.62
N ILE A 127 -19.16 -4.15 -6.91
CA ILE A 127 -18.92 -5.44 -7.58
C ILE A 127 -17.42 -5.80 -7.57
N ILE A 128 -16.54 -4.85 -7.84
CA ILE A 128 -15.09 -5.07 -7.83
C ILE A 128 -14.62 -5.45 -6.41
N MET A 129 -15.10 -4.73 -5.39
CA MET A 129 -14.77 -5.03 -3.99
C MET A 129 -15.27 -6.41 -3.57
N LEU A 130 -16.51 -6.77 -3.94
CA LEU A 130 -17.07 -8.09 -3.64
C LEU A 130 -16.28 -9.20 -4.34
N ALA A 131 -15.95 -9.03 -5.61
CA ALA A 131 -15.16 -10.01 -6.35
C ALA A 131 -13.77 -10.21 -5.71
N GLY A 132 -13.09 -9.13 -5.33
CA GLY A 132 -11.82 -9.21 -4.60
C GLY A 132 -11.97 -9.87 -3.24
N GLY A 133 -13.04 -9.56 -2.50
CA GLY A 133 -13.37 -10.19 -1.22
C GLY A 133 -13.59 -11.71 -1.34
N ILE A 134 -14.30 -12.15 -2.37
CA ILE A 134 -14.50 -13.58 -2.66
C ILE A 134 -13.15 -14.26 -2.94
N ILE A 135 -12.32 -13.67 -3.80
CA ILE A 135 -10.97 -14.20 -4.09
C ILE A 135 -10.15 -14.31 -2.80
N LYS A 136 -10.17 -13.27 -1.96
CA LYS A 136 -9.47 -13.25 -0.67
C LYS A 136 -9.95 -14.38 0.24
N LEU A 137 -11.26 -14.61 0.34
CA LEU A 137 -11.81 -15.68 1.16
C LEU A 137 -11.38 -17.06 0.66
N PHE A 138 -11.47 -17.31 -0.66
CA PHE A 138 -11.05 -18.57 -1.24
C PHE A 138 -9.56 -18.84 -0.98
N LEU A 139 -8.70 -17.86 -1.24
CA LEU A 139 -7.27 -18.00 -1.02
C LEU A 139 -6.93 -18.17 0.47
N ASN A 140 -7.62 -17.48 1.38
CA ASN A 140 -7.43 -17.66 2.81
C ASN A 140 -7.71 -19.11 3.23
N ILE A 141 -8.83 -19.69 2.78
CA ILE A 141 -9.20 -21.09 3.11
C ILE A 141 -8.13 -22.07 2.63
N ILE A 142 -7.52 -21.83 1.47
CA ILE A 142 -6.52 -22.73 0.88
C ILE A 142 -5.15 -22.53 1.55
N LEU A 143 -4.70 -21.27 1.70
CA LEU A 143 -3.33 -20.99 2.11
C LEU A 143 -3.12 -21.13 3.62
N ILE A 144 -4.11 -20.77 4.44
CA ILE A 144 -3.99 -20.86 5.91
C ILE A 144 -3.97 -22.32 6.37
N ARG A 145 -4.59 -23.23 5.62
CA ARG A 145 -4.56 -24.68 5.93
C ARG A 145 -3.17 -25.30 5.80
N GLN A 146 -2.25 -24.65 5.10
CA GLN A 146 -0.89 -25.19 4.93
C GLN A 146 -0.01 -24.80 6.11
N PRO A 147 0.52 -25.77 6.90
CA PRO A 147 1.28 -25.50 8.12
C PRO A 147 2.59 -24.72 7.87
N ILE A 148 3.14 -24.78 6.66
CA ILE A 148 4.38 -24.07 6.27
C ILE A 148 4.12 -22.58 6.08
N ILE A 149 2.96 -22.20 5.53
CA ILE A 149 2.63 -20.82 5.17
C ILE A 149 1.92 -20.09 6.33
N ASN A 150 1.07 -20.82 7.07
CA ASN A 150 0.36 -20.36 8.26
C ASN A 150 -0.24 -18.93 8.06
N ILE A 151 0.06 -17.99 8.97
CA ILE A 151 -0.49 -16.62 8.93
C ILE A 151 -0.01 -15.80 7.72
N SER A 152 1.15 -16.12 7.15
CA SER A 152 1.64 -15.48 5.92
C SER A 152 0.71 -15.75 4.73
N GLY A 153 -0.07 -16.84 4.76
CA GLY A 153 -1.11 -17.12 3.77
C GLY A 153 -2.21 -16.05 3.74
N ALA A 154 -2.55 -15.47 4.89
CA ALA A 154 -3.51 -14.37 4.96
C ALA A 154 -2.96 -13.08 4.32
N ALA A 155 -1.66 -12.82 4.45
CA ALA A 155 -1.00 -11.68 3.78
C ALA A 155 -0.91 -11.89 2.27
N ILE A 156 -0.59 -13.10 1.81
CA ILE A 156 -0.54 -13.45 0.38
C ILE A 156 -1.94 -13.34 -0.26
N SER A 157 -2.96 -13.87 0.39
CA SER A 157 -4.34 -13.76 -0.12
C SER A 157 -4.80 -12.31 -0.22
N THR A 158 -4.39 -11.47 0.75
CA THR A 158 -4.63 -10.02 0.70
C THR A 158 -3.90 -9.39 -0.49
N LEU A 159 -2.62 -9.69 -0.68
CA LEU A 159 -1.85 -9.18 -1.82
C LEU A 159 -2.52 -9.52 -3.16
N VAL A 160 -2.87 -10.77 -3.38
CA VAL A 160 -3.51 -11.21 -4.63
C VAL A 160 -4.85 -10.52 -4.85
N SER A 161 -5.67 -10.41 -3.81
CA SER A 161 -6.96 -9.73 -3.91
C SER A 161 -6.82 -8.24 -4.20
N GLU A 162 -5.86 -7.55 -3.57
CA GLU A 162 -5.62 -6.11 -3.80
C GLU A 162 -5.07 -5.83 -5.20
N VAL A 163 -4.19 -6.70 -5.72
CA VAL A 163 -3.74 -6.63 -7.13
C VAL A 163 -4.93 -6.73 -8.08
N PHE A 164 -5.80 -7.71 -7.85
CA PHE A 164 -7.00 -7.91 -8.68
C PHE A 164 -7.94 -6.70 -8.61
N ILE A 165 -8.23 -6.21 -7.41
CA ILE A 165 -9.07 -5.03 -7.17
C ILE A 165 -8.46 -3.80 -7.87
N CYS A 166 -7.16 -3.56 -7.73
CA CYS A 166 -6.46 -2.43 -8.34
C CYS A 166 -6.57 -2.48 -9.86
N VAL A 167 -6.25 -3.61 -10.49
CA VAL A 167 -6.30 -3.76 -11.95
C VAL A 167 -7.71 -3.52 -12.47
N LEU A 168 -8.74 -4.08 -11.83
CA LEU A 168 -10.13 -3.89 -12.26
C LEU A 168 -10.63 -2.46 -12.04
N SER A 169 -10.29 -1.82 -10.92
CA SER A 169 -10.71 -0.45 -10.63
C SER A 169 -10.09 0.55 -11.59
N VAL A 170 -8.77 0.48 -11.81
CA VAL A 170 -8.07 1.32 -12.79
C VAL A 170 -8.62 1.09 -14.20
N ARG A 171 -8.78 -0.17 -14.62
CA ARG A 171 -9.33 -0.51 -15.94
C ARG A 171 -10.76 0.01 -16.11
N SER A 172 -11.59 -0.05 -15.07
CA SER A 172 -12.97 0.45 -15.11
C SER A 172 -13.01 1.97 -15.26
N VAL A 173 -12.18 2.69 -14.51
CA VAL A 173 -12.05 4.15 -14.61
C VAL A 173 -11.55 4.54 -16.01
N CYS A 174 -10.48 3.91 -16.50
CA CYS A 174 -9.91 4.20 -17.82
C CYS A 174 -10.93 3.95 -18.96
N LYS A 175 -11.70 2.86 -18.89
CA LYS A 175 -12.72 2.54 -19.89
C LYS A 175 -13.88 3.55 -19.91
N MET A 176 -14.22 4.12 -18.74
CA MET A 176 -15.32 5.08 -18.64
C MET A 176 -14.93 6.49 -19.10
N THR A 177 -13.65 6.82 -19.03
CA THR A 177 -13.13 8.15 -19.32
C THR A 177 -12.36 8.21 -20.63
N ASP A 178 -12.31 7.10 -21.38
CA ASP A 178 -11.47 6.93 -22.58
C ASP A 178 -9.99 7.29 -22.32
N LEU A 179 -9.55 7.17 -21.06
CA LEU A 179 -8.18 7.46 -20.65
C LEU A 179 -7.26 6.31 -21.11
N LYS A 180 -6.21 6.66 -21.83
CA LYS A 180 -5.08 5.75 -22.10
C LYS A 180 -3.94 6.12 -21.15
N PRO A 181 -3.86 5.46 -19.97
CA PRO A 181 -2.85 5.82 -19.00
C PRO A 181 -1.46 5.49 -19.55
N LYS A 182 -0.56 6.44 -19.44
CA LYS A 182 0.86 6.18 -19.71
C LYS A 182 1.45 5.42 -18.50
N VAL A 183 1.39 4.10 -18.55
CA VAL A 183 1.86 3.20 -17.49
C VAL A 183 3.28 3.54 -17.05
N SER A 184 4.13 3.96 -17.98
CA SER A 184 5.50 4.37 -17.70
C SER A 184 5.59 5.57 -16.75
N GLU A 185 4.72 6.56 -16.90
CA GLU A 185 4.75 7.76 -16.05
C GLU A 185 4.10 7.49 -14.68
N ILE A 186 3.09 6.62 -14.64
CA ILE A 186 2.29 6.35 -13.43
C ILE A 186 2.98 5.33 -12.53
N PHE A 187 3.59 4.28 -13.11
CA PHE A 187 4.14 3.17 -12.34
C PHE A 187 5.67 3.06 -12.44
N VAL A 188 6.22 3.14 -13.64
CA VAL A 188 7.65 2.81 -13.85
C VAL A 188 8.56 3.82 -13.18
N LYS A 189 8.34 5.12 -13.39
CA LYS A 189 9.16 6.18 -12.77
C LYS A 189 9.12 6.14 -11.24
N PRO A 190 7.92 6.11 -10.58
CA PRO A 190 7.87 6.01 -9.13
C PRO A 190 8.47 4.72 -8.58
N THR A 191 8.38 3.60 -9.31
CA THR A 191 8.97 2.32 -8.88
C THR A 191 10.49 2.38 -8.87
N TYR A 192 11.12 2.93 -9.90
CA TYR A 192 12.59 3.11 -9.91
C TYR A 192 13.06 3.99 -8.75
N ALA A 193 12.40 5.12 -8.54
CA ALA A 193 12.72 6.01 -7.42
C ALA A 193 12.51 5.31 -6.06
N ALA A 194 11.45 4.53 -5.91
CA ALA A 194 11.16 3.79 -4.68
C ALA A 194 12.20 2.67 -4.41
N ILE A 195 12.68 1.98 -5.45
CA ILE A 195 13.75 0.99 -5.30
C ILE A 195 15.03 1.67 -4.79
N MET A 196 15.42 2.78 -5.39
CA MET A 196 16.60 3.54 -4.94
C MET A 196 16.44 4.03 -3.50
N CYS A 197 15.25 4.56 -3.15
CA CYS A 197 14.92 4.96 -1.79
C CYS A 197 15.00 3.78 -0.80
N SER A 198 14.48 2.61 -1.17
CA SER A 198 14.51 1.41 -0.32
C SER A 198 15.93 0.90 -0.09
N VAL A 199 16.75 0.90 -1.14
CA VAL A 199 18.17 0.49 -1.04
C VAL A 199 18.93 1.46 -0.12
N THR A 200 18.75 2.78 -0.28
CA THR A 200 19.39 3.77 0.60
C THR A 200 18.90 3.67 2.05
N ALA A 201 17.63 3.37 2.26
CA ALA A 201 17.07 3.17 3.60
C ALA A 201 17.67 1.92 4.30
N ILE A 202 17.86 0.80 3.57
CA ILE A 202 18.53 -0.40 4.11
C ILE A 202 19.97 -0.08 4.48
N LEU A 203 20.74 0.50 3.54
CA LEU A 203 22.15 0.83 3.77
C LEU A 203 22.33 1.81 4.94
N SER A 204 21.44 2.81 5.02
CA SER A 204 21.44 3.75 6.16
C SER A 204 21.12 3.05 7.47
N HIS A 205 20.15 2.12 7.47
CA HIS A 205 19.80 1.36 8.68
C HIS A 205 20.95 0.47 9.12
N GLU A 206 21.60 -0.26 8.22
CA GLU A 206 22.76 -1.10 8.55
C GLU A 206 23.97 -0.31 9.04
N THR A 207 24.26 0.83 8.40
CA THR A 207 25.38 1.68 8.82
C THR A 207 25.12 2.35 10.16
N LEU A 208 23.91 2.86 10.37
CA LEU A 208 23.52 3.46 11.64
C LEU A 208 23.46 2.44 12.78
N THR A 209 23.01 1.20 12.53
CA THR A 209 23.03 0.15 13.57
C THR A 209 24.44 -0.26 13.95
N LYS A 210 25.39 -0.30 13.00
CA LYS A 210 26.81 -0.55 13.31
C LYS A 210 27.45 0.58 14.11
N ILE A 211 27.07 1.83 13.86
CA ILE A 211 27.57 3.01 14.60
C ILE A 211 26.85 3.14 15.94
N ALA A 212 25.56 2.79 16.01
CA ALA A 212 24.72 2.89 17.24
C ALA A 212 25.06 1.85 18.31
N HIS A 213 25.97 0.90 18.06
CA HIS A 213 26.57 0.09 19.14
C HIS A 213 27.22 0.94 20.26
N LEU A 214 27.33 2.26 20.05
CA LEU A 214 27.90 3.26 20.97
C LEU A 214 26.85 4.10 21.74
N GLN A 215 25.63 3.61 22.06
CA GLN A 215 24.64 4.27 22.96
C GLN A 215 23.43 5.01 22.33
N ILE A 216 23.05 4.78 21.07
CA ILE A 216 21.86 5.42 20.53
C ILE A 216 20.66 4.45 20.57
N ASN A 217 19.50 4.94 21.06
CA ASN A 217 18.27 4.17 21.14
C ASN A 217 17.82 3.73 19.73
N HIS A 218 17.63 2.43 19.50
CA HIS A 218 17.24 1.84 18.20
C HIS A 218 16.04 2.53 17.51
N ARG A 219 15.18 3.21 18.28
CA ARG A 219 14.04 3.97 17.76
C ARG A 219 14.47 5.16 16.92
N PHE A 220 15.49 5.90 17.33
CA PHE A 220 16.01 7.04 16.57
C PHE A 220 16.70 6.59 15.28
N VAL A 221 17.40 5.47 15.29
CA VAL A 221 18.04 4.90 14.09
C VAL A 221 17.02 4.62 12.99
N THR A 222 15.88 4.03 13.34
CA THR A 222 14.81 3.73 12.39
C THR A 222 14.20 5.01 11.78
N LEU A 223 13.93 6.03 12.62
CA LEU A 223 13.42 7.32 12.14
C LEU A 223 14.40 8.03 11.19
N PHE A 224 15.68 8.06 11.53
CA PHE A 224 16.72 8.66 10.68
C PHE A 224 16.87 7.90 9.35
N SER A 225 16.81 6.57 9.36
CA SER A 225 16.91 5.76 8.13
C SER A 225 15.73 6.00 7.19
N ILE A 226 14.51 6.14 7.72
CA ILE A 226 13.32 6.49 6.95
C ILE A 226 13.45 7.92 6.41
N GLY A 227 13.94 8.86 7.23
CA GLY A 227 14.18 10.25 6.83
C GLY A 227 15.18 10.37 5.67
N ILE A 228 16.33 9.72 5.79
CA ILE A 228 17.37 9.72 4.73
C ILE A 228 16.83 9.07 3.45
N GLY A 229 16.13 7.93 3.56
CA GLY A 229 15.51 7.30 2.41
C GLY A 229 14.50 8.21 1.71
N SER A 230 13.69 8.96 2.47
CA SER A 230 12.68 9.86 1.89
C SER A 230 13.29 11.09 1.20
N THR A 231 14.43 11.63 1.67
CA THR A 231 15.11 12.76 1.04
C THR A 231 15.73 12.41 -0.32
N MET A 232 16.09 11.14 -0.54
CA MET A 232 16.57 10.66 -1.83
C MET A 232 15.47 10.44 -2.88
N TYR A 233 14.20 10.45 -2.44
CA TYR A 233 13.06 10.26 -3.33
C TYR A 233 12.65 11.56 -4.04
N PHE A 234 12.86 12.73 -3.43
CA PHE A 234 12.55 14.04 -3.96
C PHE A 234 13.76 14.69 -4.64
#